data_4cee1cdb8845d639cd6ffff1693ccd47
#
_entry.id   4cee1cdb8845d639cd6ffff1693ccd47
#
_cell.length_a   1.000
_cell.length_b   1.000
_cell.length_c   1.000
_cell.angle_alpha   90.00
_cell.angle_beta   90.00
_cell.angle_gamma   90.00
#
_symmetry.space_group_name_H-M   'P 1'
#
loop_
_entity.id
_entity.type
_entity.pdbx_description
1 polymer ?
#
loop_
_entity_poly.entity_id
_entity_poly.type
_entity_poly.pdbx_seq_one_letter_code
_entity_poly.pdbx_strand_id
1 'polypeptide(L)'
;MNNYTWEVFKKTALNRQFELNVFENVKDKKINLPVYLSAGQETISASLSEICRINKIKPLLFPQHRCHSTYLSFGGNIEKLILELLGSEDGCTYGMGGSASIHSEKIKMFGHDGHMGTQVPI
;
A
#
# COMPACT_ATOMS: atom_id res chain seq x y z
N MET A 1 -5.31 -20.91 16.66
CA MET A 1 -4.85 -20.21 15.44
C MET A 1 -3.36 -19.99 15.60
N ASN A 2 -2.55 -20.33 14.58
CA ASN A 2 -1.13 -20.10 14.69
C ASN A 2 -0.80 -18.61 14.56
N ASN A 3 0.40 -18.20 14.99
CA ASN A 3 0.81 -16.80 15.00
C ASN A 3 0.80 -16.18 13.58
N TYR A 4 1.18 -16.95 12.56
CA TYR A 4 1.15 -16.51 11.16
C TYR A 4 -0.27 -16.09 10.72
N THR A 5 -1.26 -16.96 10.91
CA THR A 5 -2.65 -16.70 10.53
C THR A 5 -3.19 -15.46 11.24
N TRP A 6 -2.85 -15.29 12.51
CA TRP A 6 -3.28 -14.13 13.29
C TRP A 6 -2.66 -12.82 12.78
N GLU A 7 -1.37 -12.81 12.46
CA GLU A 7 -0.70 -11.62 11.90
C GLU A 7 -1.24 -11.26 10.51
N VAL A 8 -1.46 -12.25 9.65
CA VAL A 8 -2.10 -12.03 8.36
C VAL A 8 -3.50 -11.45 8.52
N PHE A 9 -4.30 -12.00 9.44
CA PHE A 9 -5.64 -11.48 9.71
C PHE A 9 -5.61 -10.02 10.17
N LYS A 10 -4.75 -9.67 11.14
CA LYS A 10 -4.63 -8.29 11.63
C LYS A 10 -4.25 -7.32 10.51
N LYS A 11 -3.27 -7.66 9.70
CA LYS A 11 -2.85 -6.82 8.56
C LYS A 11 -3.97 -6.67 7.53
N THR A 12 -4.66 -7.77 7.21
CA THR A 12 -5.79 -7.75 6.27
C THR A 12 -6.90 -6.85 6.79
N ALA A 13 -7.24 -6.95 8.07
CA ALA A 13 -8.29 -6.14 8.70
C ALA A 13 -7.91 -4.65 8.72
N LEU A 14 -6.66 -4.33 9.06
CA LEU A 14 -6.15 -2.96 9.02
C LEU A 14 -6.22 -2.38 7.61
N ASN A 15 -5.73 -3.12 6.62
CA ASN A 15 -5.77 -2.70 5.22
C ASN A 15 -7.21 -2.48 4.74
N ARG A 16 -8.13 -3.38 5.05
CA ARG A 16 -9.53 -3.22 4.71
C ARG A 16 -10.13 -1.97 5.34
N GLN A 17 -9.86 -1.73 6.62
CA GLN A 17 -10.36 -0.54 7.31
C GLN A 17 -9.80 0.75 6.67
N PHE A 18 -8.53 0.74 6.30
CA PHE A 18 -7.91 1.86 5.58
C PHE A 18 -8.63 2.12 4.25
N GLU A 19 -8.81 1.08 3.42
CA GLU A 19 -9.46 1.21 2.10
C GLU A 19 -10.91 1.73 2.22
N LEU A 20 -11.66 1.26 3.22
CA LEU A 20 -13.02 1.75 3.47
C LEU A 20 -13.02 3.23 3.85
N ASN A 21 -12.10 3.65 4.70
CA ASN A 21 -11.97 5.06 5.08
C ASN A 21 -11.56 5.92 3.87
N VAL A 22 -10.64 5.45 3.04
CA VAL A 22 -10.27 6.15 1.80
C VAL A 22 -11.48 6.29 0.87
N PHE A 23 -12.23 5.21 0.67
CA PHE A 23 -13.44 5.22 -0.15
C PHE A 23 -14.46 6.27 0.32
N GLU A 24 -14.77 6.33 1.62
CA GLU A 24 -15.68 7.33 2.17
C GLU A 24 -15.15 8.76 1.99
N ASN A 25 -13.85 8.98 2.18
CA ASN A 25 -13.27 10.32 1.99
C ASN A 25 -13.20 10.75 0.52
N VAL A 26 -13.11 9.83 -0.42
CA VAL A 26 -13.28 10.12 -1.86
C VAL A 26 -14.72 10.49 -2.16
N LYS A 27 -15.67 9.73 -1.65
CA LYS A 27 -17.11 10.00 -1.80
C LYS A 27 -17.51 11.37 -1.21
N ASP A 28 -16.94 11.71 -0.06
CA ASP A 28 -17.14 13.01 0.60
C ASP A 28 -16.35 14.16 -0.04
N LYS A 29 -15.63 13.89 -1.14
CA LYS A 29 -14.78 14.87 -1.86
C LYS A 29 -13.69 15.51 -1.01
N LYS A 30 -13.21 14.82 0.02
CA LYS A 30 -12.05 15.23 0.81
C LYS A 30 -10.75 14.80 0.14
N ILE A 31 -10.78 13.70 -0.60
CA ILE A 31 -9.70 13.25 -1.48
C ILE A 31 -10.15 13.50 -2.92
N ASN A 32 -9.43 14.35 -3.65
CA ASN A 32 -9.81 14.84 -4.97
C ASN A 32 -8.88 14.34 -6.11
N LEU A 33 -8.06 13.35 -5.84
CA LEU A 33 -7.21 12.71 -6.84
C LEU A 33 -7.77 11.32 -7.22
N PRO A 34 -7.38 10.76 -8.36
CA PRO A 34 -7.73 9.39 -8.71
C PRO A 34 -7.19 8.41 -7.68
N VAL A 35 -8.06 7.55 -7.15
CA VAL A 35 -7.71 6.55 -6.14
C VAL A 35 -7.92 5.14 -6.69
N TYR A 36 -6.93 4.29 -6.46
CA TYR A 36 -6.93 2.89 -6.86
C TYR A 36 -6.90 2.01 -5.61
N LEU A 37 -8.08 1.64 -5.14
CA LEU A 37 -8.23 0.82 -3.94
C LEU A 37 -7.66 -0.59 -4.16
N SER A 38 -6.98 -1.13 -3.14
CA SER A 38 -6.60 -2.55 -3.08
C SER A 38 -7.67 -3.41 -2.39
N ALA A 39 -8.88 -2.91 -2.28
CA ALA A 39 -10.00 -3.62 -1.67
C ALA A 39 -10.26 -4.97 -2.37
N GLY A 40 -10.30 -6.05 -1.59
CA GLY A 40 -10.40 -7.43 -2.07
C GLY A 40 -9.05 -8.12 -2.30
N GLN A 41 -7.93 -7.41 -2.25
CA GLN A 41 -6.58 -7.94 -2.46
C GLN A 41 -5.69 -7.88 -1.20
N GLU A 42 -6.21 -7.41 -0.08
CA GLU A 42 -5.44 -7.10 1.13
C GLU A 42 -4.71 -8.31 1.70
N THR A 43 -5.35 -9.49 1.64
CA THR A 43 -4.77 -10.73 2.14
C THR A 43 -3.52 -11.15 1.37
N ILE A 44 -3.42 -10.83 0.09
CA ILE A 44 -2.23 -11.14 -0.74
C ILE A 44 -1.01 -10.45 -0.16
N SER A 45 -1.07 -9.12 0.00
CA SER A 45 0.03 -8.33 0.54
C SER A 45 0.34 -8.68 1.99
N ALA A 46 -0.69 -8.91 2.80
CA ALA A 46 -0.55 -9.33 4.19
C ALA A 46 0.19 -10.67 4.30
N SER A 47 -0.21 -11.67 3.50
CA SER A 47 0.43 -13.00 3.49
C SER A 47 1.88 -12.93 3.03
N LEU A 48 2.16 -12.24 1.93
CA LEU A 48 3.51 -12.08 1.41
C LEU A 48 4.43 -11.38 2.42
N SER A 49 3.94 -10.34 3.07
CA SER A 49 4.72 -9.63 4.09
C SER A 49 5.08 -10.52 5.28
N GLU A 50 4.14 -11.38 5.71
CA GLU A 50 4.41 -12.31 6.81
C GLU A 50 5.34 -13.46 6.40
N ILE A 51 5.23 -13.97 5.18
CA ILE A 51 6.18 -14.95 4.64
C ILE A 51 7.60 -14.35 4.63
N CYS A 52 7.75 -13.12 4.13
CA CYS A 52 9.04 -12.43 4.12
C CYS A 52 9.58 -12.22 5.55
N ARG A 53 8.72 -11.81 6.48
CA ARG A 53 9.10 -11.61 7.89
C ARG A 53 9.61 -12.90 8.54
N ILE A 54 8.87 -13.99 8.40
CA ILE A 54 9.21 -15.28 9.01
C ILE A 54 10.54 -15.84 8.45
N ASN A 55 10.72 -15.73 7.13
CA ASN A 55 11.91 -16.22 6.45
C ASN A 55 13.07 -15.21 6.42
N LYS A 56 12.92 -14.05 7.10
CA LYS A 56 13.94 -12.98 7.14
C LYS A 56 14.34 -12.47 5.74
N ILE A 57 13.41 -12.53 4.80
CA ILE A 57 13.59 -12.01 3.44
C ILE A 57 13.37 -10.49 3.45
N LYS A 58 14.27 -9.76 2.82
CA LYS A 58 14.16 -8.30 2.59
C LYS A 58 13.90 -8.05 1.11
N PRO A 59 12.64 -8.06 0.67
CA PRO A 59 12.32 -7.92 -0.75
C PRO A 59 12.53 -6.48 -1.24
N LEU A 60 12.74 -6.34 -2.54
CA LEU A 60 12.48 -5.10 -3.28
C LEU A 60 11.04 -5.17 -3.79
N LEU A 61 10.26 -4.12 -3.57
CA LEU A 61 8.84 -4.11 -3.88
C LEU A 61 8.57 -3.23 -5.10
N PHE A 62 7.98 -3.82 -6.13
CA PHE A 62 7.53 -3.15 -7.35
C PHE A 62 6.04 -3.44 -7.56
N PRO A 63 5.16 -2.85 -6.74
CA PRO A 63 3.74 -3.13 -6.82
C PRO A 63 3.09 -2.40 -7.99
N GLN A 64 1.91 -2.86 -8.38
CA GLN A 64 1.02 -2.14 -9.28
C GLN A 64 0.40 -0.92 -8.60
N HIS A 65 -0.42 -0.18 -9.34
CA HIS A 65 -1.13 1.02 -8.86
C HIS A 65 -2.10 0.75 -7.69
N ARG A 66 -2.56 -0.49 -7.45
CA ARG A 66 -3.37 -0.89 -6.28
C ARG A 66 -2.48 -1.36 -5.15
N CYS A 67 -1.70 -0.44 -4.59
CA CYS A 67 -0.58 -0.78 -3.72
C CYS A 67 -0.68 -0.29 -2.27
N HIS A 68 -1.82 0.28 -1.86
CA HIS A 68 -2.00 0.71 -0.47
C HIS A 68 -1.76 -0.44 0.51
N SER A 69 -2.37 -1.61 0.26
CA SER A 69 -2.22 -2.77 1.13
C SER A 69 -0.78 -3.31 1.14
N THR A 70 -0.06 -3.22 0.02
CA THR A 70 1.36 -3.58 -0.03
C THR A 70 2.19 -2.63 0.82
N TYR A 71 2.01 -1.32 0.64
CA TYR A 71 2.71 -0.31 1.42
C TYR A 71 2.51 -0.51 2.93
N LEU A 72 1.26 -0.66 3.37
CA LEU A 72 0.93 -0.83 4.78
C LEU A 72 1.41 -2.18 5.34
N SER A 73 1.24 -3.28 4.61
CA SER A 73 1.62 -4.62 5.06
C SER A 73 3.12 -4.78 5.26
N PHE A 74 3.94 -4.11 4.45
CA PHE A 74 5.39 -4.13 4.57
C PHE A 74 5.96 -3.06 5.52
N GLY A 75 5.11 -2.35 6.25
CA GLY A 75 5.50 -1.42 7.31
C GLY A 75 5.62 0.04 6.89
N GLY A 76 4.96 0.42 5.81
CA GLY A 76 4.81 1.81 5.42
C GLY A 76 4.05 2.61 6.48
N ASN A 77 4.37 3.90 6.61
CA ASN A 77 3.75 4.78 7.59
C ASN A 77 2.36 5.21 7.09
N ILE A 78 1.31 4.87 7.86
CA ILE A 78 -0.08 5.16 7.50
C ILE A 78 -0.37 6.66 7.40
N GLU A 79 0.20 7.48 8.27
CA GLU A 79 0.02 8.94 8.25
C GLU A 79 0.61 9.54 6.98
N LYS A 80 1.80 9.08 6.59
CA LYS A 80 2.45 9.48 5.35
C LYS A 80 1.61 9.11 4.11
N LEU A 81 0.96 7.96 4.14
CA LEU A 81 0.07 7.54 3.05
C LEU A 81 -1.20 8.41 3.00
N ILE A 82 -1.79 8.74 4.15
CA ILE A 82 -2.94 9.65 4.23
C ILE A 82 -2.57 11.02 3.66
N LEU A 83 -1.43 11.57 4.09
CA LEU A 83 -0.95 12.87 3.61
C LEU A 83 -0.69 12.85 2.09
N GLU A 84 -0.17 11.73 1.56
CA GLU A 84 0.00 11.54 0.12
C GLU A 84 -1.33 11.61 -0.64
N LEU A 85 -2.36 10.92 -0.13
CA LEU A 85 -3.69 10.93 -0.73
C LEU A 85 -4.40 12.29 -0.61
N LEU A 86 -3.94 13.14 0.29
CA LEU A 86 -4.40 14.53 0.41
C LEU A 86 -3.56 15.51 -0.44
N GLY A 87 -2.53 15.02 -1.14
CA GLY A 87 -1.64 15.84 -1.97
C GLY A 87 -0.66 16.69 -1.18
N SER A 88 -0.34 16.29 0.06
CA SER A 88 0.58 17.02 0.92
C SER A 88 2.04 16.72 0.59
N GLU A 89 2.91 17.73 0.68
CA GLU A 89 4.36 17.59 0.58
C GLU A 89 4.95 16.69 1.69
N ASP A 90 4.22 16.51 2.80
CA ASP A 90 4.60 15.61 3.88
C ASP A 90 4.23 14.15 3.61
N GLY A 91 3.60 13.85 2.48
CA GLY A 91 3.26 12.49 2.04
C GLY A 91 4.48 11.62 1.77
N CYS A 92 4.25 10.32 1.56
CA CYS A 92 5.34 9.36 1.31
C CYS A 92 6.07 9.57 -0.02
N THR A 93 5.44 10.27 -0.95
CA THR A 93 5.99 10.64 -2.27
C THR A 93 5.85 12.15 -2.51
N TYR A 94 5.89 12.93 -1.44
CA TYR A 94 5.80 14.40 -1.47
C TYR A 94 4.52 14.93 -2.14
N GLY A 95 3.42 14.18 -2.07
CA GLY A 95 2.16 14.52 -2.70
C GLY A 95 2.12 14.37 -4.24
N MET A 96 3.19 13.85 -4.83
CA MET A 96 3.31 13.72 -6.28
C MET A 96 2.89 12.35 -6.83
N GLY A 97 2.98 11.31 -6.01
CA GLY A 97 2.65 9.94 -6.42
C GLY A 97 1.16 9.62 -6.33
N GLY A 98 0.48 10.26 -5.41
CA GLY A 98 -0.93 9.99 -5.11
C GLY A 98 -1.18 8.54 -4.75
N SER A 99 -2.29 7.98 -5.25
CA SER A 99 -2.65 6.58 -4.99
C SER A 99 -1.88 5.58 -5.87
N ALA A 100 -1.41 6.00 -7.04
CA ALA A 100 -0.89 5.09 -8.06
C ALA A 100 0.61 4.84 -7.98
N SER A 101 1.40 5.82 -7.51
CA SER A 101 2.86 5.79 -7.56
C SER A 101 3.48 6.02 -6.18
N ILE A 102 3.16 5.13 -5.26
CA ILE A 102 3.66 5.18 -3.88
C ILE A 102 5.08 4.62 -3.82
N HIS A 103 5.99 5.42 -3.29
CA HIS A 103 7.39 5.05 -3.08
C HIS A 103 7.74 5.12 -1.60
N SER A 104 8.65 4.27 -1.16
CA SER A 104 9.22 4.35 0.18
C SER A 104 10.56 3.65 0.23
N GLU A 105 11.62 4.41 0.39
CA GLU A 105 12.95 3.86 0.56
C GLU A 105 13.06 2.98 1.81
N LYS A 106 12.39 3.37 2.88
CA LYS A 106 12.39 2.64 4.16
C LYS A 106 11.98 1.19 4.02
N ILE A 107 10.94 0.92 3.22
CA ILE A 107 10.44 -0.44 2.98
C ILE A 107 10.89 -1.01 1.64
N LYS A 108 11.82 -0.33 0.96
CA LYS A 108 12.32 -0.72 -0.37
C LYS A 108 11.21 -0.91 -1.41
N MET A 109 10.23 -0.01 -1.37
CA MET A 109 9.13 0.03 -2.32
C MET A 109 9.38 1.10 -3.37
N PHE A 110 9.54 0.66 -4.60
CA PHE A 110 9.80 1.50 -5.76
C PHE A 110 8.56 1.47 -6.65
N GLY A 111 7.93 2.59 -6.80
CA GLY A 111 6.63 2.70 -7.43
C GLY A 111 6.58 2.22 -8.87
N HIS A 112 5.39 2.16 -9.39
CA HIS A 112 5.06 1.61 -10.66
C HIS A 112 3.93 2.45 -11.31
N ASP A 113 3.96 2.64 -12.62
CA ASP A 113 2.99 3.49 -13.33
C ASP A 113 1.68 2.78 -13.70
N GLY A 114 1.52 1.52 -13.35
CA GLY A 114 0.32 0.75 -13.62
C GLY A 114 0.25 0.09 -15.00
N HIS A 115 1.16 0.40 -15.90
CA HIS A 115 1.19 -0.21 -17.22
C HIS A 115 1.83 -1.59 -17.18
N MET A 116 1.20 -2.59 -17.79
CA MET A 116 1.72 -3.96 -17.79
C MET A 116 3.07 -4.07 -18.50
N GLY A 117 3.32 -3.25 -19.51
CA GLY A 117 4.58 -3.23 -20.25
C GLY A 117 5.79 -2.77 -19.44
N THR A 118 5.59 -2.05 -18.34
CA THR A 118 6.68 -1.58 -17.47
C THR A 118 7.17 -2.65 -16.51
N GLN A 119 6.47 -3.76 -16.37
CA GLN A 119 6.88 -4.86 -15.48
C GLN A 119 8.06 -5.67 -16.02
N VAL A 120 8.28 -5.67 -17.33
CA VAL A 120 9.37 -6.42 -17.96
C VAL A 120 10.74 -5.80 -17.70
N PRO A 121 10.93 -4.46 -17.72
CA PRO A 121 12.22 -3.82 -17.41
C PRO A 121 12.60 -3.83 -15.93
N ILE A 122 11.67 -4.12 -15.04
CA ILE A 122 11.91 -4.18 -13.59
C ILE A 122 12.61 -5.47 -13.21
#